data_37caeb05663bd595cd0d81d26a392eb3
#
_entry.id   37caeb05663bd595cd0d81d26a392eb3
#
_cell.length_a   1.000
_cell.length_b   1.000
_cell.length_c   1.000
_cell.angle_alpha   90.00
_cell.angle_beta   90.00
_cell.angle_gamma   90.00
#
_symmetry.space_group_name_H-M   'P 1'
#
loop_
_entity.id
_entity.type
_entity.pdbx_description
1 polymer ?
#
loop_
_entity_poly.entity_id
_entity_poly.type
_entity_poly.pdbx_seq_one_letter_code
_entity_poly.pdbx_strand_id
1 'polypeptide(L)'
;MNTIKAVTSASVLVVEDEPLVRIYLSDVLGQSGFEVIVATNGVDGLALAKHEDICAVVCDVAMPGPVNGFELARRVKSDSPHTGVILVSGVMEPAGYHLPRGVRFVTKPVKASTLLRLVREVADPRAILPAA
;
A
#
# COMPACT_ATOMS: atom_id res chain seq x y z
N MET A 1 -31.70 3.65 -9.86
CA MET A 1 -31.26 3.25 -9.56
C MET A 1 -30.29 3.25 -8.97
N ASN A 2 -30.07 3.29 -8.37
CA ASN A 2 -29.19 3.33 -7.79
C ASN A 2 -28.17 2.63 -7.76
N THR A 3 -27.80 2.93 -7.99
CA THR A 3 -26.63 2.29 -8.15
C THR A 3 -25.89 2.35 -6.95
N ILE A 4 -25.87 1.36 -6.31
CA ILE A 4 -24.96 1.20 -5.33
C ILE A 4 -23.66 1.22 -5.97
N LYS A 5 -23.03 2.27 -5.90
CA LYS A 5 -21.74 2.30 -6.18
C LYS A 5 -21.11 1.24 -5.36
N ALA A 6 -20.82 0.22 -5.98
CA ALA A 6 -20.18 -0.83 -5.35
C ALA A 6 -19.03 -0.25 -4.57
N VAL A 7 -18.99 -0.56 -3.42
CA VAL A 7 -17.93 -0.24 -2.64
C VAL A 7 -16.78 -0.95 -3.15
N THR A 8 -16.31 -0.44 -4.10
CA THR A 8 -15.40 -1.13 -4.75
C THR A 8 -14.09 -1.04 -4.40
N SER A 9 -13.69 -0.57 -3.56
CA SER A 9 -12.38 -0.23 -3.34
C SER A 9 -11.43 -1.30 -3.15
N ALA A 10 -11.24 -2.06 -4.16
CA ALA A 10 -10.15 -3.00 -4.24
C ALA A 10 -8.92 -2.36 -4.91
N SER A 11 -8.77 -1.06 -4.81
CA SER A 11 -7.61 -0.37 -5.36
C SER A 11 -6.47 -0.34 -4.35
N VAL A 12 -5.28 -0.69 -4.82
CA VAL A 12 -4.06 -0.64 -4.01
C VAL A 12 -3.14 0.43 -4.60
N LEU A 13 -2.64 1.29 -3.74
CA LEU A 13 -1.67 2.30 -4.15
C LEU A 13 -0.27 1.74 -3.95
N VAL A 14 0.54 1.76 -4.99
CA VAL A 14 1.95 1.37 -4.93
C VAL A 14 2.79 2.63 -5.02
N VAL A 15 3.59 2.89 -4.01
CA VAL A 15 4.47 4.06 -3.95
C VAL A 15 5.90 3.56 -3.99
N GLU A 16 6.57 3.75 -5.11
CA GLU A 16 7.89 3.18 -5.34
C GLU A 16 8.61 3.99 -6.42
N ASP A 17 9.80 4.49 -6.13
CA ASP A 17 10.55 5.30 -7.09
C ASP A 17 11.32 4.46 -8.11
N GLU A 18 11.65 3.22 -7.78
CA GLU A 18 12.43 2.36 -8.67
C GLU A 18 11.51 1.67 -9.69
N PRO A 19 11.69 1.93 -10.98
CA PRO A 19 10.72 1.46 -11.99
C PRO A 19 10.52 -0.06 -12.02
N LEU A 20 11.61 -0.83 -11.90
CA LEU A 20 11.47 -2.29 -11.98
C LEU A 20 10.72 -2.87 -10.79
N VAL A 21 10.96 -2.33 -9.60
CA VAL A 21 10.25 -2.77 -8.40
C VAL A 21 8.78 -2.36 -8.49
N ARG A 22 8.53 -1.12 -8.96
CA ARG A 22 7.17 -0.63 -9.11
C ARG A 22 6.37 -1.50 -10.09
N ILE A 23 6.97 -1.85 -11.22
CA ILE A 23 6.32 -2.71 -12.21
C ILE A 23 6.04 -4.08 -11.62
N TYR A 24 7.01 -4.67 -10.93
CA TYR A 24 6.82 -5.99 -10.33
C TYR A 24 5.66 -6.00 -9.33
N LEU A 25 5.64 -5.04 -8.40
CA LEU A 25 4.59 -4.97 -7.39
C LEU A 25 3.22 -4.76 -8.06
N SER A 26 3.18 -3.87 -9.05
CA SER A 26 1.94 -3.57 -9.76
C SER A 26 1.41 -4.78 -10.52
N ASP A 27 2.31 -5.54 -11.15
CA ASP A 27 1.90 -6.72 -11.91
C ASP A 27 1.37 -7.81 -10.99
N VAL A 28 2.03 -8.06 -9.88
CA VAL A 28 1.57 -9.07 -8.91
C VAL A 28 0.16 -8.74 -8.43
N LEU A 29 -0.05 -7.49 -8.07
CA LEU A 29 -1.36 -7.06 -7.56
C LEU A 29 -2.42 -7.06 -8.66
N GLY A 30 -2.07 -6.55 -9.84
CA GLY A 30 -3.02 -6.48 -10.94
C GLY A 30 -3.47 -7.85 -11.43
N GLN A 31 -2.54 -8.81 -11.48
CA GLN A 31 -2.87 -10.17 -11.91
C GLN A 31 -3.77 -10.87 -10.91
N SER A 32 -3.81 -10.41 -9.68
CA SER A 32 -4.68 -10.99 -8.66
C SER A 32 -6.02 -10.27 -8.56
N GLY A 33 -6.29 -9.34 -9.46
CA GLY A 33 -7.60 -8.70 -9.53
C GLY A 33 -7.70 -7.34 -8.88
N PHE A 34 -6.62 -6.84 -8.25
CA PHE A 34 -6.66 -5.50 -7.68
C PHE A 34 -6.49 -4.45 -8.78
N GLU A 35 -7.17 -3.35 -8.63
CA GLU A 35 -6.82 -2.16 -9.39
C GLU A 35 -5.60 -1.54 -8.74
N VAL A 36 -4.63 -1.13 -9.55
CA VAL A 36 -3.38 -0.58 -9.02
C VAL A 36 -3.23 0.85 -9.46
N ILE A 37 -2.95 1.72 -8.50
CA ILE A 37 -2.62 3.11 -8.74
C ILE A 37 -1.17 3.27 -8.30
N VAL A 38 -0.37 4.00 -9.04
CA VAL A 38 1.04 4.14 -8.74
C VAL A 38 1.43 5.58 -8.47
N ALA A 39 2.40 5.74 -7.58
CA ALA A 39 3.08 7.01 -7.33
C ALA A 39 4.57 6.73 -7.28
N THR A 40 5.39 7.71 -7.64
CA THR A 40 6.83 7.54 -7.69
C THR A 40 7.56 8.23 -6.54
N ASN A 41 6.84 8.88 -5.66
CA ASN A 41 7.42 9.53 -4.49
C ASN A 41 6.37 9.66 -3.38
N GLY A 42 6.82 10.01 -2.19
CA GLY A 42 5.94 10.07 -1.03
C GLY A 42 4.91 11.20 -1.07
N VAL A 43 5.26 12.34 -1.66
CA VAL A 43 4.34 13.47 -1.74
C VAL A 43 3.13 13.11 -2.62
N ASP A 44 3.40 12.55 -3.80
CA ASP A 44 2.33 12.10 -4.69
C ASP A 44 1.56 10.93 -4.08
N GLY A 45 2.28 10.04 -3.39
CA GLY A 45 1.64 8.92 -2.69
C GLY A 45 0.65 9.39 -1.65
N LEU A 46 1.01 10.40 -0.86
CA LEU A 46 0.09 10.94 0.13
C LEU A 46 -1.16 11.56 -0.51
N ALA A 47 -0.97 12.27 -1.60
CA ALA A 47 -2.10 12.88 -2.30
C ALA A 47 -3.06 11.83 -2.82
N LEU A 48 -2.53 10.74 -3.40
CA LEU A 48 -3.36 9.68 -3.95
C LEU A 48 -3.99 8.82 -2.85
N ALA A 49 -3.33 8.67 -1.71
CA ALA A 49 -3.85 7.87 -0.62
C ALA A 49 -5.12 8.46 0.01
N LYS A 50 -5.41 9.72 -0.28
CA LYS A 50 -6.63 10.36 0.23
C LYS A 50 -7.88 9.93 -0.51
N HIS A 51 -7.73 9.26 -1.65
CA HIS A 51 -8.90 8.78 -2.37
C HIS A 51 -9.55 7.64 -1.59
N GLU A 52 -10.85 7.72 -1.43
CA GLU A 52 -11.58 6.75 -0.62
C GLU A 52 -11.59 5.34 -1.20
N ASP A 53 -11.21 5.20 -2.48
CA ASP A 53 -11.15 3.89 -3.10
C ASP A 53 -9.87 3.11 -2.78
N ILE A 54 -8.92 3.70 -2.09
CA ILE A 54 -7.68 3.01 -1.74
C ILE A 54 -7.89 2.17 -0.49
N CYS A 55 -7.75 0.87 -0.63
CA CYS A 55 -7.92 -0.04 0.50
C CYS A 55 -6.61 -0.36 1.18
N ALA A 56 -5.49 -0.23 0.48
CA ALA A 56 -4.18 -0.49 1.04
C ALA A 56 -3.12 0.26 0.26
N VAL A 57 -2.00 0.54 0.92
CA VAL A 57 -0.85 1.19 0.32
C VAL A 57 0.36 0.29 0.49
N VAL A 58 1.10 0.05 -0.59
CA VAL A 58 2.36 -0.67 -0.57
C VAL A 58 3.43 0.38 -0.89
N CYS A 59 4.31 0.65 0.05
CA CYS A 59 5.22 1.80 -0.05
C CYS A 59 6.65 1.41 0.29
N ASP A 60 7.59 1.82 -0.55
CA ASP A 60 9.01 1.71 -0.23
C ASP A 60 9.34 2.65 0.92
N VAL A 61 10.19 2.21 1.84
CA VAL A 61 10.61 3.03 2.95
C VAL A 61 11.55 4.13 2.47
N ALA A 62 12.54 3.77 1.66
CA ALA A 62 13.59 4.72 1.26
C ALA A 62 13.24 5.35 -0.07
N MET A 63 12.70 6.56 -0.02
CA MET A 63 12.37 7.31 -1.21
C MET A 63 12.93 8.72 -1.10
N PRO A 64 13.32 9.32 -2.23
CA PRO A 64 13.81 10.70 -2.20
C PRO A 64 12.69 11.68 -1.86
N GLY A 65 13.06 12.84 -1.39
CA GLY A 65 12.12 13.91 -1.10
C GLY A 65 11.72 13.96 0.37
N PRO A 66 10.81 14.86 0.71
CA PRO A 66 10.47 15.14 2.11
C PRO A 66 9.61 14.09 2.81
N VAL A 67 9.03 13.16 2.05
CA VAL A 67 8.15 12.14 2.63
C VAL A 67 8.72 10.77 2.32
N ASN A 68 9.27 10.09 3.33
CA ASN A 68 9.68 8.71 3.19
C ASN A 68 8.53 7.77 3.54
N GLY A 69 8.76 6.46 3.46
CA GLY A 69 7.71 5.48 3.72
C GLY A 69 7.18 5.51 5.14
N PHE A 70 8.04 5.74 6.12
CA PHE A 70 7.60 5.82 7.53
C PHE A 70 6.67 7.00 7.73
N GLU A 71 7.02 8.15 7.18
CA GLU A 71 6.20 9.35 7.30
C GLU A 71 4.87 9.17 6.57
N LEU A 72 4.92 8.56 5.39
CA LEU A 72 3.71 8.27 4.64
C LEU A 72 2.78 7.36 5.45
N ALA A 73 3.32 6.28 6.03
CA ALA A 73 2.52 5.35 6.82
C ALA A 73 1.86 6.06 7.99
N ARG A 74 2.61 6.90 8.70
CA ARG A 74 2.09 7.64 9.84
C ARG A 74 0.92 8.53 9.42
N ARG A 75 1.07 9.26 8.33
CA ARG A 75 0.03 10.18 7.87
C ARG A 75 -1.19 9.47 7.34
N VAL A 76 -0.99 8.38 6.59
CA VAL A 76 -2.11 7.60 6.06
C VAL A 76 -2.92 7.03 7.23
N LYS A 77 -2.25 6.47 8.24
CA LYS A 77 -2.98 5.89 9.37
C LYS A 77 -3.68 6.95 10.21
N SER A 78 -3.12 8.15 10.27
CA SER A 78 -3.77 9.25 10.97
C SER A 78 -5.03 9.73 10.24
N ASP A 79 -4.95 9.85 8.91
CA ASP A 79 -6.05 10.40 8.12
C ASP A 79 -7.09 9.35 7.73
N SER A 80 -6.67 8.10 7.56
CA SER A 80 -7.54 7.01 7.10
C SER A 80 -7.20 5.74 7.87
N PRO A 81 -7.64 5.62 9.11
CA PRO A 81 -7.23 4.50 9.97
C PRO A 81 -7.54 3.12 9.42
N HIS A 82 -8.52 3.01 8.54
CA HIS A 82 -8.90 1.72 7.97
C HIS A 82 -8.05 1.32 6.76
N THR A 83 -7.31 2.24 6.18
CA THR A 83 -6.45 1.93 5.03
C THR A 83 -5.22 1.19 5.53
N GLY A 84 -4.98 0.00 5.00
CA GLY A 84 -3.80 -0.77 5.40
C GLY A 84 -2.55 -0.20 4.75
N VAL A 85 -1.40 -0.41 5.39
CA VAL A 85 -0.12 0.02 4.84
C VAL A 85 0.90 -1.10 4.98
N ILE A 86 1.60 -1.39 3.89
CA ILE A 86 2.72 -2.32 3.89
C ILE A 86 3.95 -1.54 3.49
N LEU A 87 4.94 -1.52 4.36
CA LEU A 87 6.22 -0.90 4.08
C LEU A 87 7.19 -1.95 3.57
N VAL A 88 7.83 -1.64 2.45
CA VAL A 88 8.77 -2.54 1.80
C VAL A 88 10.15 -1.90 1.85
N SER A 89 11.16 -2.64 2.29
CA SER A 89 12.49 -2.08 2.48
C SER A 89 13.56 -3.06 2.07
N GLY A 90 14.68 -2.54 1.56
CA GLY A 90 15.86 -3.34 1.29
C GLY A 90 16.63 -3.70 2.54
N VAL A 91 16.27 -3.15 3.69
CA VAL A 91 16.94 -3.44 4.97
C VAL A 91 15.92 -3.94 5.97
N MET A 92 16.40 -4.53 7.06
CA MET A 92 15.52 -5.05 8.08
C MET A 92 14.82 -3.92 8.83
N GLU A 93 13.68 -4.24 9.42
CA GLU A 93 12.95 -3.30 10.24
C GLU A 93 13.84 -2.80 11.38
N PRO A 94 13.95 -1.48 11.57
CA PRO A 94 14.80 -0.95 12.63
C PRO A 94 14.34 -1.40 14.01
N ALA A 95 15.29 -1.80 14.84
CA ALA A 95 14.98 -2.20 16.21
C ALA A 95 14.39 -1.02 16.96
N GLY A 96 13.34 -1.27 17.73
CA GLY A 96 12.73 -0.22 18.54
C GLY A 96 11.81 0.74 17.81
N TYR A 97 11.63 0.57 16.51
CA TYR A 97 10.71 1.43 15.78
C TYR A 97 9.28 0.89 15.94
N HIS A 98 8.37 1.76 16.35
CA HIS A 98 6.99 1.35 16.54
C HIS A 98 6.15 1.77 15.34
N LEU A 99 5.67 0.78 14.60
CA LEU A 99 4.77 1.04 13.48
C LEU A 99 3.35 1.25 14.01
N PRO A 100 2.58 2.16 13.41
CA PRO A 100 1.18 2.29 13.76
C PRO A 100 0.42 0.98 13.55
N ARG A 101 -0.70 0.82 14.26
CA ARG A 101 -1.55 -0.35 14.08
C ARG A 101 -2.02 -0.41 12.62
N GLY A 102 -1.98 -1.61 12.04
CA GLY A 102 -2.39 -1.81 10.64
C GLY A 102 -1.27 -1.56 9.64
N VAL A 103 -0.05 -1.32 10.08
CA VAL A 103 1.12 -1.20 9.23
C VAL A 103 1.96 -2.45 9.37
N ARG A 104 2.31 -3.05 8.25
CA ARG A 104 3.17 -4.23 8.22
C ARG A 104 4.46 -3.87 7.50
N PHE A 105 5.50 -4.61 7.80
CA PHE A 105 6.83 -4.36 7.25
C PHE A 105 7.34 -5.64 6.61
N VAL A 106 7.92 -5.52 5.42
CA VAL A 106 8.50 -6.67 4.74
C VAL A 106 9.79 -6.25 4.04
N THR A 107 10.78 -7.15 4.03
CA THR A 107 12.06 -6.85 3.38
C THR A 107 12.04 -7.33 1.93
N LYS A 108 12.75 -6.60 1.08
CA LYS A 108 12.94 -7.00 -0.31
C LYS A 108 13.94 -8.16 -0.38
N PRO A 109 13.80 -9.07 -1.33
CA PRO A 109 12.77 -9.11 -2.37
C PRO A 109 11.45 -9.66 -1.82
N VAL A 110 10.34 -9.10 -2.26
CA VAL A 110 9.04 -9.50 -1.76
C VAL A 110 8.48 -10.59 -2.65
N LYS A 111 8.15 -11.74 -2.06
CA LYS A 111 7.51 -12.81 -2.82
C LYS A 111 6.07 -12.42 -3.11
N ALA A 112 5.60 -12.81 -4.30
CA ALA A 112 4.23 -12.51 -4.71
C ALA A 112 3.20 -13.01 -3.69
N SER A 113 3.35 -14.25 -3.22
CA SER A 113 2.42 -14.81 -2.25
C SER A 113 2.40 -14.04 -0.94
N THR A 114 3.57 -13.59 -0.49
CA THR A 114 3.68 -12.80 0.73
C THR A 114 3.00 -11.44 0.56
N LEU A 115 3.23 -10.78 -0.57
CA LEU A 115 2.62 -9.49 -0.84
C LEU A 115 1.10 -9.60 -0.83
N LEU A 116 0.55 -10.59 -1.54
CA LEU A 116 -0.89 -10.77 -1.64
C LEU A 116 -1.51 -11.10 -0.28
N ARG A 117 -0.84 -11.93 0.51
CA ARG A 117 -1.32 -12.26 1.84
C ARG A 117 -1.37 -11.02 2.73
N LEU A 118 -0.29 -10.23 2.70
CA LEU A 118 -0.21 -9.03 3.52
C LEU A 118 -1.27 -7.99 3.12
N VAL A 119 -1.47 -7.80 1.82
CA VAL A 119 -2.49 -6.85 1.35
C VAL A 119 -3.86 -7.26 1.87
N ARG A 120 -4.19 -8.55 1.77
CA ARG A 120 -5.49 -9.03 2.26
C ARG A 120 -5.64 -8.89 3.77
N GLU A 121 -4.53 -9.06 4.50
CA GLU A 121 -4.57 -8.93 5.97
C GLU A 121 -4.78 -7.49 6.42
N VAL A 122 -4.21 -6.52 5.70
CA VAL A 122 -4.26 -5.13 6.16
C VAL A 122 -5.30 -4.27 5.47
N ALA A 123 -5.86 -4.74 4.36
CA ALA A 123 -6.78 -3.92 3.57
C ALA A 123 -7.98 -3.48 4.39
N ASP A 124 -8.52 -2.34 4.02
CA ASP A 124 -9.73 -1.81 4.64
C ASP A 124 -10.81 -2.90 4.65
N PRO A 125 -11.31 -3.30 5.80
CA PRO A 125 -12.34 -4.36 5.87
C PRO A 125 -13.64 -4.01 5.16
N ARG A 126 -13.84 -2.77 4.79
CA ARG A 126 -15.01 -2.35 4.02
C ARG A 126 -14.81 -2.56 2.53
N ALA A 127 -13.58 -2.88 2.10
CA ALA A 127 -13.29 -3.08 0.68
C ALA A 127 -13.77 -4.46 0.23
N ILE A 128 -14.20 -4.55 -1.03
CA ILE A 128 -14.49 -5.83 -1.65
C ILE A 128 -13.20 -6.31 -2.31
N LEU A 129 -12.61 -7.35 -1.76
CA LEU A 129 -11.32 -7.83 -2.25
C LEU A 129 -11.50 -8.92 -3.31
N PRO A 130 -10.55 -9.01 -4.27
CA PRO A 130 -10.57 -10.09 -5.24
C PRO A 130 -10.45 -11.45 -4.55
N ALA A 131 -10.95 -12.48 -5.20
CA ALA A 131 -10.82 -13.85 -4.69
C ALA A 131 -9.35 -14.27 -4.65
N ALA A 132 -9.03 -15.11 -3.72
CA ALA A 132 -7.67 -15.59 -3.54
C ALA A 132 -7.22 -16.45 -4.72
#